data_a5b2166306ef544e4f1a096fa09442a7
#
_entry.id   a5b2166306ef544e4f1a096fa09442a7
#
_cell.length_a   1.000
_cell.length_b   1.000
_cell.length_c   1.000
_cell.angle_alpha   90.00
_cell.angle_beta   90.00
_cell.angle_gamma   90.00
#
_symmetry.space_group_name_H-M   'P 1'
#
loop_
_entity.id
_entity.type
_entity.pdbx_description
1 polymer ?
#
loop_
_entity_poly.entity_id
_entity_poly.type
_entity_poly.pdbx_seq_one_letter_code
_entity_poly.pdbx_strand_id
1 'polypeptide(L)'
;MRHAAFASLVVVSTCLLVGCAHEEPLPAPDVLPPEAQSMPESGRFVLTGIRQPIVALISQTGVQGPDVNLGRYPAQNGTVAWRGTAFRRDVNLTVSADGAEGIVSRSPFNLNVTPSPDGMLVNGLIGGAPSTVTISKSRINGAFGRCGYDLTFQGKAYVGPRNCGGGANVTQVGLTLPTILTTWSDAEVATVLSLMLSGR
;
A
#
# COMPACT_ATOMS: atom_id res chain seq x y z
N MET A 1 -72.47 -43.61 9.55
CA MET A 1 -71.25 -43.68 10.35
C MET A 1 -70.13 -43.26 9.44
N ARG A 2 -69.55 -42.02 9.63
CA ARG A 2 -68.50 -41.44 8.80
C ARG A 2 -67.21 -41.34 9.63
N HIS A 3 -66.19 -42.08 9.21
CA HIS A 3 -64.88 -42.00 9.84
C HIS A 3 -64.07 -40.87 9.14
N ALA A 4 -63.70 -39.85 9.90
CA ALA A 4 -62.82 -38.82 9.47
C ALA A 4 -61.36 -39.25 9.80
N ALA A 5 -60.54 -39.37 8.79
CA ALA A 5 -59.12 -39.60 8.93
C ALA A 5 -58.39 -38.26 9.07
N PHE A 6 -57.69 -38.05 10.21
CA PHE A 6 -56.80 -36.93 10.43
C PHE A 6 -55.42 -37.25 9.82
N ALA A 7 -55.00 -36.48 8.81
CA ALA A 7 -53.67 -36.54 8.28
C ALA A 7 -52.80 -35.53 9.06
N SER A 8 -51.85 -36.04 9.85
CA SER A 8 -50.84 -35.22 10.53
C SER A 8 -49.76 -34.78 9.53
N LEU A 9 -49.70 -33.49 9.29
CA LEU A 9 -48.63 -32.85 8.47
C LEU A 9 -47.42 -32.62 9.37
N VAL A 10 -46.35 -33.38 9.18
CA VAL A 10 -45.05 -33.17 9.84
C VAL A 10 -44.28 -32.12 9.02
N VAL A 11 -44.20 -30.90 9.55
CA VAL A 11 -43.33 -29.83 9.00
C VAL A 11 -41.90 -30.06 9.50
N VAL A 12 -41.06 -30.58 8.62
CA VAL A 12 -39.62 -30.67 8.88
C VAL A 12 -39.03 -29.29 8.66
N SER A 13 -38.74 -28.58 9.75
CA SER A 13 -38.04 -27.28 9.74
C SER A 13 -36.56 -27.54 9.53
N THR A 14 -36.09 -27.39 8.29
CA THR A 14 -34.64 -27.37 7.96
C THR A 14 -34.04 -26.03 8.40
N CYS A 15 -33.41 -26.01 9.57
CA CYS A 15 -32.53 -24.92 9.97
C CYS A 15 -31.33 -24.87 9.03
N LEU A 16 -31.36 -23.97 8.06
CA LEU A 16 -30.19 -23.53 7.32
C LEU A 16 -29.24 -22.85 8.30
N LEU A 17 -28.17 -23.54 8.68
CA LEU A 17 -27.01 -22.98 9.36
C LEU A 17 -26.32 -22.03 8.37
N VAL A 18 -26.78 -20.79 8.33
CA VAL A 18 -26.01 -19.69 7.74
C VAL A 18 -24.80 -19.50 8.66
N GLY A 19 -23.69 -20.14 8.32
CA GLY A 19 -22.40 -19.87 8.96
C GLY A 19 -22.08 -18.40 8.75
N CYS A 20 -22.24 -17.60 9.81
CA CYS A 20 -21.64 -16.27 9.85
C CYS A 20 -20.14 -16.47 9.66
N ALA A 21 -19.64 -16.17 8.48
CA ALA A 21 -18.21 -16.03 8.26
C ALA A 21 -17.75 -14.93 9.23
N HIS A 22 -17.09 -15.34 10.31
CA HIS A 22 -16.46 -14.41 11.23
C HIS A 22 -15.32 -13.78 10.45
N GLU A 23 -15.51 -12.56 9.97
CA GLU A 23 -14.45 -11.80 9.35
C GLU A 23 -13.44 -11.48 10.45
N GLU A 24 -12.26 -12.07 10.34
CA GLU A 24 -11.20 -11.89 11.32
C GLU A 24 -10.87 -10.39 11.43
N PRO A 25 -10.88 -9.80 12.64
CA PRO A 25 -10.62 -8.38 12.80
C PRO A 25 -9.23 -8.04 12.24
N LEU A 26 -9.15 -6.92 11.50
CA LEU A 26 -7.89 -6.44 10.97
C LEU A 26 -6.90 -6.19 12.12
N PRO A 27 -5.61 -6.53 11.96
CA PRO A 27 -4.60 -6.26 12.98
C PRO A 27 -4.53 -4.76 13.25
N ALA A 28 -4.31 -4.42 14.52
CA ALA A 28 -4.18 -3.04 14.94
C ALA A 28 -3.03 -2.33 14.16
N PRO A 29 -3.21 -1.07 13.77
CA PRO A 29 -2.26 -0.38 12.90
C PRO A 29 -0.88 -0.15 13.52
N ASP A 30 -0.75 -0.25 14.84
CA ASP A 30 0.49 -0.08 15.60
C ASP A 30 1.24 -1.40 15.89
N VAL A 31 0.63 -2.56 15.54
CA VAL A 31 1.25 -3.86 15.76
C VAL A 31 2.09 -4.27 14.55
N LEU A 32 3.40 -4.42 14.76
CA LEU A 32 4.32 -4.90 13.72
C LEU A 32 4.11 -6.40 13.45
N PRO A 33 3.96 -6.80 12.18
CA PRO A 33 3.95 -8.21 11.79
C PRO A 33 5.24 -8.93 12.21
N PRO A 34 5.20 -10.24 12.50
CA PRO A 34 6.38 -11.01 12.91
C PRO A 34 7.58 -10.87 11.96
N GLU A 35 7.33 -10.86 10.66
CA GLU A 35 8.36 -10.71 9.62
C GLU A 35 9.08 -9.36 9.72
N ALA A 36 8.37 -8.31 10.12
CA ALA A 36 8.95 -6.99 10.27
C ALA A 36 9.79 -6.84 11.54
N GLN A 37 9.53 -7.63 12.58
CA GLN A 37 10.23 -7.52 13.87
C GLN A 37 11.71 -7.84 13.76
N SER A 38 12.09 -8.75 12.86
CA SER A 38 13.49 -9.14 12.63
C SER A 38 14.26 -8.19 11.70
N MET A 39 13.57 -7.26 11.03
CA MET A 39 14.21 -6.31 10.11
C MET A 39 14.83 -5.12 10.85
N PRO A 40 16.02 -4.63 10.40
CA PRO A 40 16.61 -3.42 10.96
C PRO A 40 15.68 -2.21 10.73
N GLU A 41 15.50 -1.38 11.74
CA GLU A 41 14.64 -0.19 11.65
C GLU A 41 15.04 0.76 10.52
N SER A 42 16.33 0.87 10.25
CA SER A 42 16.87 1.73 9.19
C SER A 42 16.36 1.38 7.79
N GLY A 43 16.02 0.12 7.55
CA GLY A 43 15.52 -0.37 6.26
C GLY A 43 14.07 -0.82 6.26
N ARG A 44 13.40 -0.85 7.40
CA ARG A 44 12.09 -1.45 7.57
C ARG A 44 10.96 -0.57 7.04
N PHE A 45 10.28 -1.03 6.01
CA PHE A 45 9.01 -0.48 5.52
C PHE A 45 7.86 -1.40 5.92
N VAL A 46 6.82 -0.85 6.56
CA VAL A 46 5.64 -1.63 6.95
C VAL A 46 4.38 -0.81 6.78
N LEU A 47 3.37 -1.40 6.12
CA LEU A 47 1.99 -0.90 6.11
C LEU A 47 1.10 -1.95 6.79
N THR A 48 0.51 -1.60 7.92
CA THR A 48 -0.40 -2.41 8.74
C THR A 48 -1.86 -1.91 8.64
N GLY A 49 -2.78 -2.59 9.30
CA GLY A 49 -4.21 -2.22 9.28
C GLY A 49 -4.94 -2.65 8.01
N ILE A 50 -4.31 -3.44 7.15
CA ILE A 50 -4.91 -4.06 5.97
C ILE A 50 -4.86 -5.59 6.12
N ARG A 51 -5.72 -6.30 5.38
CA ARG A 51 -5.86 -7.78 5.48
C ARG A 51 -4.52 -8.52 5.33
N GLN A 52 -3.66 -8.08 4.45
CA GLN A 52 -2.31 -8.60 4.29
C GLN A 52 -1.33 -7.43 4.44
N PRO A 53 -0.63 -7.30 5.56
CA PRO A 53 0.37 -6.25 5.76
C PRO A 53 1.41 -6.24 4.64
N ILE A 54 1.87 -5.05 4.26
CA ILE A 54 2.99 -4.91 3.33
C ILE A 54 4.25 -4.76 4.16
N VAL A 55 5.18 -5.69 4.00
CA VAL A 55 6.47 -5.67 4.70
C VAL A 55 7.58 -5.72 3.67
N ALA A 56 8.56 -4.82 3.78
CA ALA A 56 9.71 -4.82 2.91
C ALA A 56 10.96 -4.26 3.61
N LEU A 57 12.11 -4.73 3.18
CA LEU A 57 13.42 -4.18 3.52
C LEU A 57 13.85 -3.25 2.38
N ILE A 58 14.05 -1.98 2.69
CA ILE A 58 14.63 -0.99 1.79
C ILE A 58 16.12 -0.84 2.09
N SER A 59 16.95 -0.88 1.07
CA SER A 59 18.39 -0.78 1.15
C SER A 59 18.94 0.11 0.03
N GLN A 60 20.22 0.46 0.05
CA GLN A 60 20.84 1.22 -1.03
C GLN A 60 20.76 0.54 -2.40
N THR A 61 20.55 -0.77 -2.45
CA THR A 61 20.48 -1.56 -3.68
C THR A 61 19.06 -1.85 -4.16
N GLY A 62 18.02 -1.50 -3.36
CA GLY A 62 16.64 -1.72 -3.75
C GLY A 62 15.67 -2.01 -2.62
N VAL A 63 14.55 -2.64 -2.97
CA VAL A 63 13.46 -2.99 -2.07
C VAL A 63 13.18 -4.48 -2.18
N GLN A 64 13.17 -5.21 -1.06
CA GLN A 64 12.96 -6.64 -0.99
C GLN A 64 11.88 -6.99 0.06
N GLY A 65 10.97 -7.88 -0.30
CA GLY A 65 9.91 -8.39 0.57
C GLY A 65 9.12 -9.50 -0.10
N PRO A 66 8.13 -10.09 0.59
CA PRO A 66 7.34 -11.20 0.04
C PRO A 66 6.65 -10.86 -1.30
N ASP A 67 6.22 -9.62 -1.45
CA ASP A 67 5.47 -9.16 -2.62
C ASP A 67 6.24 -8.16 -3.48
N VAL A 68 7.50 -7.87 -3.14
CA VAL A 68 8.30 -6.88 -3.84
C VAL A 68 9.75 -7.34 -3.97
N ASN A 69 10.30 -7.19 -5.18
CA ASN A 69 11.70 -7.41 -5.47
C ASN A 69 12.14 -6.40 -6.53
N LEU A 70 12.66 -5.26 -6.09
CA LEU A 70 13.06 -4.14 -6.94
C LEU A 70 14.55 -3.86 -6.76
N GLY A 71 15.29 -3.93 -7.85
CA GLY A 71 16.68 -3.48 -7.90
C GLY A 71 16.76 -1.98 -8.24
N ARG A 72 17.69 -1.29 -7.57
CA ARG A 72 18.03 0.12 -7.76
C ARG A 72 19.38 0.20 -8.48
N TYR A 73 19.41 0.85 -9.63
CA TYR A 73 20.57 0.93 -10.51
C TYR A 73 20.90 2.41 -10.84
N PRO A 74 21.75 3.08 -10.04
CA PRO A 74 22.20 4.44 -10.33
C PRO A 74 22.99 4.50 -11.64
N ALA A 75 22.76 5.54 -12.44
CA ALA A 75 23.49 5.80 -13.68
C ALA A 75 24.36 7.04 -13.55
N GLN A 76 25.39 7.16 -14.43
CA GLN A 76 26.35 8.26 -14.38
C GLN A 76 25.75 9.64 -14.65
N ASN A 77 24.61 9.70 -15.34
CA ASN A 77 23.89 10.94 -15.65
C ASN A 77 23.01 11.45 -14.50
N GLY A 78 23.13 10.86 -13.29
CA GLY A 78 22.32 11.22 -12.13
C GLY A 78 20.92 10.65 -12.12
N THR A 79 20.55 9.83 -13.11
CA THR A 79 19.29 9.08 -13.07
C THR A 79 19.45 7.76 -12.32
N VAL A 80 18.32 7.19 -11.87
CA VAL A 80 18.27 5.88 -11.22
C VAL A 80 17.24 5.01 -11.92
N ALA A 81 17.68 3.85 -12.40
CA ALA A 81 16.76 2.87 -12.95
C ALA A 81 16.24 1.95 -11.85
N TRP A 82 14.93 1.71 -11.84
CA TRP A 82 14.26 0.75 -10.98
C TRP A 82 13.71 -0.39 -11.82
N ARG A 83 14.09 -1.62 -11.49
CA ARG A 83 13.74 -2.82 -12.26
C ARG A 83 13.35 -3.94 -11.32
N GLY A 84 12.38 -4.78 -11.73
CA GLY A 84 11.96 -5.95 -10.98
C GLY A 84 10.45 -6.09 -10.91
N THR A 85 9.95 -6.53 -9.76
CA THR A 85 8.51 -6.77 -9.56
C THR A 85 8.01 -6.14 -8.26
N ALA A 86 6.78 -5.62 -8.28
CA ALA A 86 6.05 -5.19 -7.10
C ALA A 86 4.59 -5.64 -7.21
N PHE A 87 4.12 -6.43 -6.22
CA PHE A 87 2.75 -6.98 -6.19
C PHE A 87 2.38 -7.71 -7.49
N ARG A 88 3.27 -8.59 -7.97
CA ARG A 88 3.16 -9.35 -9.23
C ARG A 88 3.08 -8.47 -10.49
N ARG A 89 3.49 -7.20 -10.40
CA ARG A 89 3.55 -6.27 -11.53
C ARG A 89 5.00 -6.04 -11.89
N ASP A 90 5.34 -6.18 -13.17
CA ASP A 90 6.67 -5.82 -13.67
C ASP A 90 6.87 -4.31 -13.57
N VAL A 91 8.03 -3.91 -13.10
CA VAL A 91 8.43 -2.52 -12.90
C VAL A 91 9.65 -2.22 -13.77
N ASN A 92 9.54 -1.18 -14.59
CA ASN A 92 10.62 -0.67 -15.42
C ASN A 92 10.50 0.86 -15.44
N LEU A 93 11.21 1.52 -14.53
CA LEU A 93 11.15 2.96 -14.34
C LEU A 93 12.54 3.58 -14.43
N THR A 94 12.57 4.85 -14.81
CA THR A 94 13.73 5.74 -14.70
C THR A 94 13.33 6.92 -13.84
N VAL A 95 14.10 7.20 -12.81
CA VAL A 95 13.91 8.32 -11.89
C VAL A 95 14.97 9.38 -12.20
N SER A 96 14.55 10.61 -12.37
CA SER A 96 15.37 11.82 -12.51
C SER A 96 15.32 12.66 -11.23
N ALA A 97 15.87 13.86 -11.25
CA ALA A 97 15.88 14.75 -10.09
C ALA A 97 14.49 15.21 -9.67
N ASP A 98 13.57 15.38 -10.63
CA ASP A 98 12.26 16.01 -10.50
C ASP A 98 11.07 15.06 -10.75
N GLY A 99 11.35 13.76 -10.98
CA GLY A 99 10.26 12.82 -11.20
C GLY A 99 10.70 11.43 -11.62
N ALA A 100 9.74 10.65 -12.07
CA ALA A 100 9.95 9.29 -12.55
C ALA A 100 9.04 8.98 -13.74
N GLU A 101 9.53 8.18 -14.67
CA GLU A 101 8.78 7.73 -15.84
C GLU A 101 9.05 6.28 -16.20
N GLY A 102 8.10 5.64 -16.87
CA GLY A 102 8.24 4.29 -17.38
C GLY A 102 6.94 3.51 -17.34
N ILE A 103 7.04 2.21 -17.06
CA ILE A 103 5.93 1.27 -17.18
C ILE A 103 5.87 0.37 -15.94
N VAL A 104 4.65 0.17 -15.44
CA VAL A 104 4.32 -0.83 -14.42
C VAL A 104 3.22 -1.72 -14.97
N SER A 105 3.52 -3.01 -15.24
CA SER A 105 2.58 -3.98 -15.85
C SER A 105 1.85 -3.45 -17.07
N ARG A 106 2.58 -2.93 -18.06
CA ARG A 106 2.05 -2.36 -19.33
C ARG A 106 1.28 -1.05 -19.18
N SER A 107 1.11 -0.54 -17.96
CA SER A 107 0.46 0.74 -17.71
C SER A 107 1.49 1.84 -17.54
N PRO A 108 1.23 3.06 -18.03
CA PRO A 108 2.14 4.17 -17.87
C PRO A 108 2.29 4.53 -16.38
N PHE A 109 3.52 4.84 -16.02
CA PHE A 109 3.89 5.42 -14.75
C PHE A 109 4.63 6.72 -15.03
N ASN A 110 4.14 7.82 -14.49
CA ASN A 110 4.76 9.12 -14.64
C ASN A 110 4.50 9.91 -13.36
N LEU A 111 5.56 10.42 -12.75
CA LEU A 111 5.49 11.28 -11.58
C LEU A 111 6.28 12.56 -11.83
N ASN A 112 5.72 13.68 -11.42
CA ASN A 112 6.39 14.95 -11.26
C ASN A 112 6.46 15.25 -9.76
N VAL A 113 7.62 15.54 -9.24
CA VAL A 113 7.88 15.82 -7.82
C VAL A 113 8.36 17.24 -7.68
N THR A 114 7.60 18.03 -6.95
CA THR A 114 7.90 19.43 -6.66
C THR A 114 8.24 19.57 -5.18
N PRO A 115 9.44 20.01 -4.81
CA PRO A 115 9.78 20.31 -3.42
C PRO A 115 8.85 21.36 -2.83
N SER A 116 8.53 21.21 -1.54
CA SER A 116 7.78 22.17 -0.75
C SER A 116 8.51 22.45 0.58
N PRO A 117 8.22 23.52 1.32
CA PRO A 117 8.94 23.86 2.56
C PRO A 117 8.96 22.75 3.60
N ASP A 118 7.90 21.93 3.66
CA ASP A 118 7.75 20.86 4.67
C ASP A 118 7.91 19.45 4.09
N GLY A 119 8.23 19.31 2.78
CA GLY A 119 8.31 18.01 2.13
C GLY A 119 8.23 18.11 0.61
N MET A 120 7.30 17.37 -0.01
CA MET A 120 7.15 17.35 -1.47
C MET A 120 5.68 17.20 -1.89
N LEU A 121 5.35 17.74 -3.06
CA LEU A 121 4.13 17.49 -3.80
C LEU A 121 4.41 16.55 -4.97
N VAL A 122 3.67 15.47 -5.05
CA VAL A 122 3.79 14.44 -6.09
C VAL A 122 2.52 14.45 -6.95
N ASN A 123 2.67 14.65 -8.25
CA ASN A 123 1.58 14.60 -9.22
C ASN A 123 1.92 13.65 -10.35
N GLY A 124 0.92 12.97 -10.91
CA GLY A 124 1.15 12.15 -12.08
C GLY A 124 0.17 11.00 -12.27
N LEU A 125 0.66 9.94 -12.89
CA LEU A 125 -0.09 8.72 -13.18
C LEU A 125 0.60 7.51 -12.57
N ILE A 126 -0.13 6.72 -11.81
CA ILE A 126 0.32 5.45 -11.25
C ILE A 126 -0.58 4.33 -11.77
N GLY A 127 -0.04 3.48 -12.67
CA GLY A 127 -0.85 2.43 -13.28
C GLY A 127 -2.05 2.95 -14.09
N GLY A 128 -1.90 4.13 -14.71
CA GLY A 128 -2.95 4.79 -15.48
C GLY A 128 -3.99 5.55 -14.62
N ALA A 129 -3.90 5.52 -13.30
CA ALA A 129 -4.76 6.30 -12.41
C ALA A 129 -4.07 7.62 -12.00
N PRO A 130 -4.79 8.75 -12.02
CA PRO A 130 -4.23 10.02 -11.56
C PRO A 130 -3.89 9.95 -10.08
N SER A 131 -2.80 10.63 -9.73
CA SER A 131 -2.24 10.67 -8.38
C SER A 131 -1.86 12.09 -8.04
N THR A 132 -2.24 12.53 -6.86
CA THR A 132 -1.81 13.80 -6.26
C THR A 132 -1.63 13.57 -4.78
N VAL A 133 -0.41 13.69 -4.29
CA VAL A 133 -0.05 13.41 -2.90
C VAL A 133 0.90 14.48 -2.38
N THR A 134 0.63 14.96 -1.18
CA THR A 134 1.59 15.71 -0.39
C THR A 134 2.24 14.78 0.62
N ILE A 135 3.57 14.73 0.62
CA ILE A 135 4.37 13.95 1.55
C ILE A 135 5.21 14.91 2.38
N SER A 136 5.02 14.89 3.69
CA SER A 136 5.79 15.72 4.64
C SER A 136 6.24 14.91 5.84
N LYS A 137 7.08 15.50 6.70
CA LYS A 137 7.52 14.88 7.96
C LYS A 137 6.37 14.63 8.93
N SER A 138 5.28 15.42 8.84
CA SER A 138 4.13 15.32 9.75
C SER A 138 2.92 14.63 9.13
N ARG A 139 2.81 14.57 7.80
CA ARG A 139 1.58 14.08 7.14
C ARG A 139 1.86 13.54 5.75
N ILE A 140 1.11 12.50 5.39
CA ILE A 140 0.98 12.00 4.02
C ILE A 140 -0.49 12.10 3.65
N ASN A 141 -0.82 12.95 2.66
CA ASN A 141 -2.21 13.21 2.29
C ASN A 141 -2.37 13.23 0.77
N GLY A 142 -3.40 12.53 0.27
CA GLY A 142 -3.72 12.47 -1.15
C GLY A 142 -3.91 11.05 -1.65
N ALA A 143 -3.77 10.85 -2.97
CA ALA A 143 -4.01 9.57 -3.62
C ALA A 143 -2.78 9.04 -4.36
N PHE A 144 -2.38 7.83 -4.05
CA PHE A 144 -1.45 7.00 -4.83
C PHE A 144 -2.27 6.08 -5.75
N GLY A 145 -2.50 6.49 -6.99
CA GLY A 145 -3.37 5.79 -7.91
C GLY A 145 -4.81 5.72 -7.38
N ARG A 146 -5.30 4.51 -7.14
CA ARG A 146 -6.68 4.29 -6.65
C ARG A 146 -6.82 4.27 -5.13
N CYS A 147 -5.74 4.48 -4.40
CA CYS A 147 -5.73 4.46 -2.93
C CYS A 147 -5.50 5.85 -2.36
N GLY A 148 -6.49 6.40 -1.68
CA GLY A 148 -6.40 7.62 -0.91
C GLY A 148 -5.89 7.37 0.50
N TYR A 149 -5.09 8.31 1.00
CA TYR A 149 -4.49 8.28 2.34
C TYR A 149 -4.62 9.65 3.01
N ASP A 150 -4.84 9.63 4.30
CA ASP A 150 -4.72 10.82 5.16
C ASP A 150 -4.06 10.42 6.47
N LEU A 151 -2.73 10.37 6.45
CA LEU A 151 -1.93 9.83 7.54
C LEU A 151 -1.20 10.96 8.26
N THR A 152 -1.25 10.95 9.59
CA THR A 152 -0.51 11.87 10.46
C THR A 152 0.59 11.12 11.21
N PHE A 153 1.79 11.72 11.30
CA PHE A 153 2.91 11.13 12.02
C PHE A 153 2.69 11.14 13.54
N GLN A 154 2.79 9.98 14.17
CA GLN A 154 2.56 9.76 15.59
C GLN A 154 3.82 9.18 16.27
N GLY A 155 4.95 9.86 16.14
CA GLY A 155 6.22 9.54 16.79
C GLY A 155 7.02 8.41 16.12
N LYS A 156 6.41 7.30 15.71
CA LYS A 156 7.09 6.16 15.08
C LYS A 156 6.51 5.76 13.73
N ALA A 157 5.25 6.08 13.49
CA ALA A 157 4.54 5.72 12.28
C ALA A 157 3.58 6.84 11.86
N TYR A 158 3.23 6.85 10.60
CA TYR A 158 2.11 7.62 10.08
C TYR A 158 0.83 6.80 10.25
N VAL A 159 -0.16 7.35 10.93
CA VAL A 159 -1.42 6.64 11.24
C VAL A 159 -2.60 7.44 10.73
N GLY A 160 -3.58 6.74 10.17
CA GLY A 160 -4.81 7.38 9.69
C GLY A 160 -5.58 6.55 8.67
N PRO A 161 -6.61 7.14 8.08
CA PRO A 161 -7.50 6.46 7.15
C PRO A 161 -6.83 6.20 5.79
N ARG A 162 -7.15 5.02 5.23
CA ARG A 162 -6.87 4.60 3.86
C ARG A 162 -8.19 4.20 3.21
N ASN A 163 -8.39 4.62 1.94
CA ASN A 163 -9.51 4.21 1.12
C ASN A 163 -9.01 3.81 -0.27
N CYS A 164 -9.27 2.58 -0.71
CA CYS A 164 -8.89 2.09 -2.04
C CYS A 164 -10.11 1.67 -2.84
N GLY A 165 -10.13 2.01 -4.13
CA GLY A 165 -11.18 1.58 -5.06
C GLY A 165 -12.47 2.40 -5.03
N GLY A 166 -12.49 3.58 -4.37
CA GLY A 166 -13.63 4.51 -4.39
C GLY A 166 -14.88 4.04 -3.63
N GLY A 167 -14.78 2.94 -2.87
CA GLY A 167 -15.86 2.42 -2.04
C GLY A 167 -15.94 3.11 -0.66
N ALA A 168 -17.01 2.79 0.11
CA ALA A 168 -17.20 3.28 1.46
C ALA A 168 -16.24 2.67 2.50
N ASN A 169 -15.40 1.71 2.10
CA ASN A 169 -14.52 0.98 3.01
C ASN A 169 -13.27 1.80 3.34
N VAL A 170 -13.35 2.53 4.42
CA VAL A 170 -12.22 3.23 5.02
C VAL A 170 -11.60 2.34 6.08
N THR A 171 -10.29 2.06 5.97
CA THR A 171 -9.54 1.31 6.98
C THR A 171 -8.54 2.21 7.67
N GLN A 172 -8.34 2.00 8.97
CA GLN A 172 -7.24 2.65 9.70
C GLN A 172 -5.95 1.88 9.44
N VAL A 173 -4.91 2.58 9.01
CA VAL A 173 -3.62 1.99 8.70
C VAL A 173 -2.49 2.67 9.47
N GLY A 174 -1.41 1.90 9.68
CA GLY A 174 -0.15 2.41 10.19
C GLY A 174 0.95 2.20 9.15
N LEU A 175 1.71 3.24 8.84
CA LEU A 175 2.82 3.22 7.89
C LEU A 175 4.12 3.59 8.60
N THR A 176 5.03 2.62 8.70
CA THR A 176 6.40 2.84 9.17
C THR A 176 7.32 3.04 7.97
N LEU A 177 8.04 4.14 7.94
CA LEU A 177 9.02 4.45 6.92
C LEU A 177 10.43 4.26 7.45
N PRO A 178 11.35 3.62 6.69
CA PRO A 178 12.72 3.43 7.09
C PRO A 178 13.54 4.71 6.97
N THR A 179 14.49 4.90 7.87
CA THR A 179 15.35 6.10 7.88
C THR A 179 16.27 6.19 6.66
N ILE A 180 16.57 5.07 5.99
CA ILE A 180 17.38 5.07 4.77
C ILE A 180 16.80 5.96 3.66
N LEU A 181 15.47 6.15 3.63
CA LEU A 181 14.82 7.02 2.66
C LEU A 181 15.30 8.49 2.75
N THR A 182 15.83 8.93 3.89
CA THR A 182 16.38 10.28 4.03
C THR A 182 17.67 10.49 3.24
N THR A 183 18.29 9.42 2.74
CA THR A 183 19.50 9.46 1.91
C THR A 183 19.21 9.47 0.41
N TRP A 184 17.93 9.32 0.03
CA TRP A 184 17.48 9.27 -1.36
C TRP A 184 16.95 10.64 -1.80
N SER A 185 16.87 10.85 -3.11
CA SER A 185 16.19 12.02 -3.65
C SER A 185 14.68 11.96 -3.41
N ASP A 186 14.03 13.11 -3.35
CA ASP A 186 12.57 13.20 -3.20
C ASP A 186 11.84 12.39 -4.29
N ALA A 187 12.35 12.41 -5.52
CA ALA A 187 11.79 11.66 -6.64
C ALA A 187 11.91 10.13 -6.44
N GLU A 188 13.01 9.64 -5.87
CA GLU A 188 13.15 8.21 -5.55
C GLU A 188 12.22 7.81 -4.41
N VAL A 189 12.13 8.63 -3.36
CA VAL A 189 11.19 8.40 -2.24
C VAL A 189 9.76 8.37 -2.76
N ALA A 190 9.34 9.37 -3.53
CA ALA A 190 8.01 9.43 -4.13
C ALA A 190 7.72 8.21 -5.01
N THR A 191 8.70 7.77 -5.80
CA THR A 191 8.56 6.60 -6.68
C THR A 191 8.31 5.31 -5.88
N VAL A 192 9.15 5.05 -4.88
CA VAL A 192 9.02 3.84 -4.06
C VAL A 192 7.71 3.85 -3.26
N LEU A 193 7.38 4.97 -2.62
CA LEU A 193 6.10 5.09 -1.91
C LEU A 193 4.91 4.90 -2.85
N SER A 194 4.97 5.45 -4.06
CA SER A 194 3.92 5.26 -5.07
C SER A 194 3.75 3.81 -5.48
N LEU A 195 4.84 3.07 -5.67
CA LEU A 195 4.79 1.64 -5.96
C LEU A 195 4.21 0.84 -4.79
N MET A 196 4.67 1.12 -3.57
CA MET A 196 4.29 0.39 -2.37
C MET A 196 2.84 0.67 -1.93
N LEU A 197 2.37 1.92 -2.05
CA LEU A 197 1.07 2.35 -1.53
C LEU A 197 -0.06 2.28 -2.57
N SER A 198 0.25 2.24 -3.87
CA SER A 198 -0.75 2.00 -4.94
C SER A 198 -1.04 0.52 -5.18
N GLY A 199 -0.26 -0.37 -4.62
CA GLY A 199 -0.40 -1.81 -4.75
C GLY A 199 -1.44 -2.37 -3.78
N ARG A 200 -2.43 -3.11 -4.28
CA ARG A 200 -3.54 -3.81 -3.61
C ARG A 200 -4.75 -2.95 -3.31
#